data_70ed93e04c37bb4a3494aa4d985ab65b
#
_entry.id   70ed93e04c37bb4a3494aa4d985ab65b
#
_cell.length_a   1.000
_cell.length_b   1.000
_cell.length_c   1.000
_cell.angle_alpha   90.00
_cell.angle_beta   90.00
_cell.angle_gamma   90.00
#
_symmetry.space_group_name_H-M   'P 1'
#
loop_
_entity.id
_entity.type
_entity.pdbx_description
1 polymer ?
#
loop_
_entity_poly.entity_id
_entity_poly.type
_entity_poly.pdbx_seq_one_letter_code
_entity_poly.pdbx_strand_id
1 'polypeptide(L)'
;EEKILLMAMESGKNEDIVNAVGQIVSECTFNKLKVKNMPIFDIEYIFLNIRAKSVGEISKIKILCPDDRKTYAEIEVDLTKVVVEVGEGHTNKIELLDKTGMIMTYPTLESFNDIGLDSKITASNMTDIISRCILQIYEKDGEKVYDAKDQTQKELTEFIEQMNTKQFKDVVGHFLVTKKGGEP
;
A
#
# COMPACT_ATOMS: atom_id res chain seq x y z
N GLU A 1 5.86 22.62 4.43
CA GLU A 1 5.94 21.18 4.03
C GLU A 1 7.08 20.49 4.78
N GLU A 2 8.34 20.97 4.71
CA GLU A 2 9.47 20.37 5.45
C GLU A 2 9.21 20.27 6.96
N LYS A 3 8.59 21.28 7.56
CA LYS A 3 8.28 21.28 8.99
C LYS A 3 7.29 20.19 9.38
N ILE A 4 6.29 19.92 8.55
CA ILE A 4 5.29 18.86 8.79
C ILE A 4 5.98 17.50 8.80
N LEU A 5 6.85 17.26 7.83
CA LEU A 5 7.60 16.01 7.72
C LEU A 5 8.59 15.83 8.87
N LEU A 6 9.31 16.90 9.26
CA LEU A 6 10.22 16.86 10.41
C LEU A 6 9.51 16.52 11.71
N MET A 7 8.36 17.15 11.98
CA MET A 7 7.56 16.85 13.17
C MET A 7 7.06 15.41 13.18
N ALA A 8 6.64 14.89 12.03
CA ALA A 8 6.22 13.50 11.89
C ALA A 8 7.39 12.52 12.11
N MET A 9 8.59 12.85 11.62
CA MET A 9 9.79 12.04 11.86
C MET A 9 10.23 12.06 13.33
N GLU A 10 10.09 13.19 14.01
CA GLU A 10 10.41 13.32 15.45
C GLU A 10 9.49 12.48 16.34
N SER A 11 8.25 12.22 15.91
CA SER A 11 7.32 11.34 16.65
C SER A 11 7.78 9.87 16.67
N GLY A 12 8.57 9.47 15.69
CA GLY A 12 9.05 8.09 15.51
C GLY A 12 7.97 7.09 15.11
N LYS A 13 6.76 7.57 14.78
CA LYS A 13 5.63 6.74 14.37
C LYS A 13 5.47 6.73 12.86
N ASN A 14 5.39 5.55 12.28
CA ASN A 14 5.19 5.40 10.82
C ASN A 14 3.85 6.03 10.36
N GLU A 15 2.82 5.92 11.16
CA GLU A 15 1.51 6.52 10.90
C GLU A 15 1.60 8.04 10.71
N ASP A 16 2.33 8.74 11.59
CA ASP A 16 2.50 10.19 11.49
C ASP A 16 3.25 10.58 10.21
N ILE A 17 4.26 9.77 9.83
CA ILE A 17 5.03 10.00 8.59
C ILE A 17 4.13 9.83 7.36
N VAL A 18 3.36 8.75 7.29
CA VAL A 18 2.46 8.48 6.15
C VAL A 18 1.37 9.55 6.05
N ASN A 19 0.81 9.96 7.17
CA ASN A 19 -0.19 11.05 7.23
C ASN A 19 0.42 12.39 6.80
N ALA A 20 1.64 12.71 7.23
CA ALA A 20 2.36 13.91 6.81
C ALA A 20 2.61 13.93 5.30
N VAL A 21 3.04 12.81 4.73
CA VAL A 21 3.21 12.64 3.28
C VAL A 21 1.87 12.84 2.56
N GLY A 22 0.81 12.23 3.06
CA GLY A 22 -0.54 12.41 2.52
C GLY A 22 -1.01 13.86 2.55
N GLN A 23 -0.75 14.58 3.65
CA GLN A 23 -1.06 16.00 3.77
C GLN A 23 -0.28 16.84 2.74
N ILE A 24 1.03 16.61 2.61
CA ILE A 24 1.87 17.32 1.62
C ILE A 24 1.35 17.09 0.20
N VAL A 25 1.02 15.86 -0.16
CA VAL A 25 0.45 15.54 -1.47
C VAL A 25 -0.88 16.28 -1.68
N SER A 26 -1.75 16.31 -0.69
CA SER A 26 -3.02 17.01 -0.76
C SER A 26 -2.85 18.51 -1.00
N GLU A 27 -1.97 19.15 -0.22
CA GLU A 27 -1.68 20.59 -0.31
C GLU A 27 -1.01 20.95 -1.66
N CYS A 28 0.01 20.18 -2.08
CA CYS A 28 0.71 20.40 -3.34
C CYS A 28 -0.17 20.17 -4.59
N THR A 29 -1.23 19.40 -4.44
CA THR A 29 -2.24 19.19 -5.51
C THR A 29 -3.48 20.07 -5.36
N PHE A 30 -3.40 21.08 -4.49
CA PHE A 30 -4.51 22.02 -4.23
C PHE A 30 -5.80 21.32 -3.78
N ASN A 31 -5.68 20.25 -2.99
CA ASN A 31 -6.78 19.41 -2.51
C ASN A 31 -7.66 18.81 -3.64
N LYS A 32 -7.10 18.66 -4.84
CA LYS A 32 -7.82 18.02 -5.97
C LYS A 32 -7.86 16.50 -5.84
N LEU A 33 -6.94 15.91 -5.08
CA LEU A 33 -6.87 14.48 -4.83
C LEU A 33 -7.53 14.14 -3.50
N LYS A 34 -8.32 13.07 -3.48
CA LYS A 34 -8.89 12.50 -2.25
C LYS A 34 -7.88 11.51 -1.65
N VAL A 35 -6.78 12.04 -1.10
CA VAL A 35 -5.62 11.28 -0.64
C VAL A 35 -5.99 10.16 0.33
N LYS A 36 -6.98 10.35 1.20
CA LYS A 36 -7.45 9.31 2.15
C LYS A 36 -7.90 8.02 1.45
N ASN A 37 -8.49 8.17 0.26
CA ASN A 37 -9.04 7.05 -0.51
C ASN A 37 -8.03 6.49 -1.53
N MET A 38 -6.78 6.98 -1.51
CA MET A 38 -5.74 6.53 -2.43
C MET A 38 -4.90 5.43 -1.81
N PRO A 39 -4.43 4.47 -2.61
CA PRO A 39 -3.41 3.52 -2.18
C PRO A 39 -2.14 4.23 -1.71
N ILE A 40 -1.49 3.69 -0.70
CA ILE A 40 -0.27 4.30 -0.14
C ILE A 40 0.83 4.42 -1.19
N PHE A 41 1.01 3.41 -2.04
CA PHE A 41 2.05 3.46 -3.09
C PHE A 41 1.81 4.58 -4.12
N ASP A 42 0.55 4.93 -4.41
CA ASP A 42 0.22 6.06 -5.29
C ASP A 42 0.59 7.38 -4.61
N ILE A 43 0.26 7.52 -3.31
CA ILE A 43 0.60 8.70 -2.51
C ILE A 43 2.13 8.87 -2.47
N GLU A 44 2.87 7.80 -2.20
CA GLU A 44 4.33 7.81 -2.19
C GLU A 44 4.94 8.16 -3.55
N TYR A 45 4.37 7.62 -4.64
CA TYR A 45 4.84 7.92 -5.99
C TYR A 45 4.62 9.39 -6.35
N ILE A 46 3.45 9.95 -6.03
CA ILE A 46 3.16 11.38 -6.24
C ILE A 46 4.09 12.23 -5.38
N PHE A 47 4.31 11.86 -4.13
CA PHE A 47 5.23 12.57 -3.24
C PHE A 47 6.66 12.59 -3.78
N LEU A 48 7.17 11.46 -4.28
CA LEU A 48 8.50 11.39 -4.90
C LEU A 48 8.61 12.34 -6.11
N ASN A 49 7.58 12.40 -6.94
CA ASN A 49 7.53 13.32 -8.07
C ASN A 49 7.48 14.80 -7.64
N ILE A 50 6.68 15.13 -6.63
CA ILE A 50 6.63 16.48 -6.04
C ILE A 50 8.04 16.85 -5.52
N ARG A 51 8.66 15.95 -4.75
CA ARG A 51 10.00 16.17 -4.21
C ARG A 51 11.04 16.34 -5.32
N ALA A 52 11.03 15.52 -6.36
CA ALA A 52 11.95 15.61 -7.47
C ALA A 52 11.88 16.98 -8.16
N LYS A 53 10.67 17.55 -8.30
CA LYS A 53 10.46 18.85 -8.94
C LYS A 53 10.73 20.04 -8.02
N SER A 54 10.59 19.90 -6.71
CA SER A 54 10.73 21.01 -5.74
C SER A 54 12.13 21.11 -5.14
N VAL A 55 12.79 19.99 -4.88
CA VAL A 55 14.09 19.94 -4.19
C VAL A 55 15.22 19.49 -5.11
N GLY A 56 14.92 18.61 -6.06
CA GLY A 56 15.88 18.05 -7.02
C GLY A 56 15.62 16.60 -7.34
N GLU A 57 16.03 16.20 -8.53
CA GLU A 57 15.77 14.86 -9.06
C GLU A 57 16.70 13.79 -8.46
N ILE A 58 17.87 14.19 -7.95
CA ILE A 58 18.85 13.29 -7.33
C ILE A 58 18.71 13.34 -5.81
N SER A 59 18.52 12.19 -5.19
CA SER A 59 18.54 12.05 -3.74
C SER A 59 19.77 11.29 -3.29
N LYS A 60 20.52 11.86 -2.33
CA LYS A 60 21.66 11.19 -1.69
C LYS A 60 21.18 10.46 -0.45
N ILE A 61 21.38 9.18 -0.41
CA ILE A 61 21.04 8.34 0.74
C ILE A 61 22.28 7.61 1.26
N LYS A 62 22.33 7.43 2.56
CA LYS A 62 23.39 6.65 3.22
C LYS A 62 22.86 5.26 3.54
N ILE A 63 23.49 4.26 2.96
CA ILE A 63 23.15 2.86 3.20
C ILE A 63 24.22 2.23 4.08
N LEU A 64 23.80 1.55 5.11
CA LEU A 64 24.70 0.76 5.96
C LEU A 64 25.21 -0.45 5.17
N CYS A 65 26.53 -0.60 5.12
CA CYS A 65 27.15 -1.75 4.45
C CYS A 65 26.71 -3.07 5.12
N PRO A 66 26.18 -4.03 4.36
CA PRO A 66 25.71 -5.29 4.93
C PRO A 66 26.85 -6.18 5.47
N ASP A 67 28.07 -6.00 4.96
CA ASP A 67 29.23 -6.84 5.31
C ASP A 67 29.71 -6.57 6.74
N ASP A 68 29.98 -5.31 7.05
CA ASP A 68 30.54 -4.93 8.36
C ASP A 68 29.52 -4.31 9.32
N ARG A 69 28.35 -3.89 8.82
CA ARG A 69 27.28 -3.23 9.56
C ARG A 69 27.74 -2.01 10.37
N LYS A 70 28.77 -1.33 9.89
CA LYS A 70 29.37 -0.14 10.52
C LYS A 70 29.65 0.97 9.54
N THR A 71 30.11 0.63 8.34
CA THR A 71 30.45 1.60 7.29
C THR A 71 29.18 2.01 6.53
N TYR A 72 29.08 3.31 6.24
CA TYR A 72 28.00 3.84 5.41
C TYR A 72 28.53 4.17 4.02
N ALA A 73 27.87 3.68 3.00
CA ALA A 73 28.06 4.11 1.61
C ALA A 73 27.04 5.18 1.27
N GLU A 74 27.46 6.28 0.63
CA GLU A 74 26.55 7.26 0.07
C GLU A 74 26.24 6.86 -1.38
N ILE A 75 24.97 6.72 -1.70
CA ILE A 75 24.51 6.43 -3.06
C ILE A 75 23.59 7.54 -3.54
N GLU A 76 23.64 7.81 -4.84
CA GLU A 76 22.74 8.75 -5.51
C GLU A 76 21.59 7.98 -6.15
N VAL A 77 20.38 8.38 -5.85
CA VAL A 77 19.15 7.79 -6.41
C VAL A 77 18.49 8.85 -7.29
N ASP A 78 18.34 8.54 -8.55
CA ASP A 78 17.57 9.36 -9.49
C ASP A 78 16.08 9.07 -9.32
N LEU A 79 15.36 10.00 -8.70
CA LEU A 79 13.94 9.86 -8.40
C LEU A 79 13.07 9.83 -9.66
N THR A 80 13.56 10.34 -10.80
CA THR A 80 12.81 10.30 -12.07
C THR A 80 12.76 8.90 -12.68
N LYS A 81 13.66 8.02 -12.26
CA LYS A 81 13.72 6.62 -12.69
C LYS A 81 12.88 5.68 -11.84
N VAL A 82 12.30 6.17 -10.74
CA VAL A 82 11.40 5.38 -9.92
C VAL A 82 10.09 5.20 -10.68
N VAL A 83 9.75 3.97 -10.99
CA VAL A 83 8.51 3.59 -11.67
C VAL A 83 7.72 2.60 -10.83
N VAL A 84 6.42 2.58 -11.05
CA VAL A 84 5.56 1.54 -10.49
C VAL A 84 5.51 0.40 -11.52
N GLU A 85 6.04 -0.76 -11.15
CA GLU A 85 5.94 -1.96 -11.98
C GLU A 85 4.73 -2.78 -11.54
N VAL A 86 3.86 -3.06 -12.49
CA VAL A 86 2.75 -3.99 -12.31
C VAL A 86 3.15 -5.31 -12.95
N GLY A 87 3.12 -6.39 -12.17
CA GLY A 87 3.47 -7.73 -12.66
C GLY A 87 2.63 -8.14 -13.88
N GLU A 88 3.24 -8.90 -14.79
CA GLU A 88 2.51 -9.43 -15.94
C GLU A 88 1.36 -10.33 -15.46
N GLY A 89 0.16 -10.11 -16.00
CA GLY A 89 -1.05 -10.83 -15.59
C GLY A 89 -1.67 -10.33 -14.26
N HIS A 90 -1.16 -9.24 -13.69
CA HIS A 90 -1.75 -8.66 -12.51
C HIS A 90 -3.18 -8.16 -12.79
N THR A 91 -4.13 -8.59 -11.96
CA THR A 91 -5.55 -8.25 -12.08
C THR A 91 -6.17 -8.05 -10.72
N ASN A 92 -7.17 -7.18 -10.64
CA ASN A 92 -7.98 -7.01 -9.43
C ASN A 92 -9.00 -8.13 -9.20
N LYS A 93 -9.12 -9.05 -10.17
CA LYS A 93 -10.02 -10.19 -10.12
C LYS A 93 -9.25 -11.43 -9.68
N ILE A 94 -9.57 -11.93 -8.49
CA ILE A 94 -8.92 -13.12 -7.92
C ILE A 94 -9.88 -14.28 -7.98
N GLU A 95 -9.46 -15.33 -8.65
CA GLU A 95 -10.22 -16.58 -8.71
C GLU A 95 -9.82 -17.49 -7.55
N LEU A 96 -10.78 -17.78 -6.70
CA LEU A 96 -10.63 -18.76 -5.63
C LEU A 96 -10.97 -20.16 -6.14
N LEU A 97 -10.49 -21.18 -5.43
CA LEU A 97 -10.96 -22.55 -5.63
C LEU A 97 -12.46 -22.58 -5.29
N ASP A 98 -13.21 -23.57 -5.82
CA ASP A 98 -14.63 -23.80 -5.47
C ASP A 98 -15.66 -22.82 -6.09
N LYS A 99 -15.42 -22.40 -7.34
CA LYS A 99 -16.37 -21.58 -8.12
C LYS A 99 -16.62 -20.17 -7.59
N THR A 100 -15.88 -19.72 -6.59
CA THR A 100 -15.97 -18.37 -6.03
C THR A 100 -14.84 -17.51 -6.54
N GLY A 101 -15.08 -16.23 -6.77
CA GLY A 101 -14.08 -15.22 -7.06
C GLY A 101 -14.36 -13.95 -6.29
N MET A 102 -13.36 -13.07 -6.27
CA MET A 102 -13.50 -11.75 -5.66
C MET A 102 -12.87 -10.67 -6.54
N ILE A 103 -13.39 -9.46 -6.42
CA ILE A 103 -12.79 -8.25 -6.98
C ILE A 103 -12.25 -7.46 -5.80
N MET A 104 -10.98 -7.08 -5.90
CA MET A 104 -10.28 -6.38 -4.83
C MET A 104 -9.74 -5.02 -5.29
N THR A 105 -9.52 -4.15 -4.31
CA THR A 105 -8.76 -2.92 -4.45
C THR A 105 -7.52 -2.99 -3.56
N TYR A 106 -6.66 -1.98 -3.65
CA TYR A 106 -5.51 -1.86 -2.74
C TYR A 106 -5.90 -1.17 -1.44
N PRO A 107 -5.19 -1.46 -0.33
CA PRO A 107 -5.41 -0.76 0.92
C PRO A 107 -5.12 0.74 0.77
N THR A 108 -6.06 1.53 1.22
CA THR A 108 -5.98 2.99 1.19
C THR A 108 -5.34 3.54 2.46
N LEU A 109 -4.95 4.81 2.44
CA LEU A 109 -4.46 5.50 3.63
C LEU A 109 -5.47 5.42 4.79
N GLU A 110 -6.77 5.55 4.49
CA GLU A 110 -7.83 5.43 5.50
C GLU A 110 -7.88 4.04 6.11
N SER A 111 -7.79 2.99 5.29
CA SER A 111 -7.77 1.59 5.76
C SER A 111 -6.62 1.29 6.72
N PHE A 112 -5.45 1.87 6.45
CA PHE A 112 -4.28 1.71 7.32
C PHE A 112 -4.40 2.49 8.63
N ASN A 113 -4.95 3.70 8.59
CA ASN A 113 -5.15 4.51 9.80
C ASN A 113 -6.15 3.86 10.76
N ASP A 114 -7.19 3.20 10.23
CA ASP A 114 -8.18 2.49 11.04
C ASP A 114 -7.59 1.30 11.82
N ILE A 115 -6.53 0.70 11.30
CA ILE A 115 -5.89 -0.50 11.89
C ILE A 115 -4.72 -0.12 12.80
N GLY A 116 -4.13 1.07 12.59
CA GLY A 116 -2.92 1.54 13.25
C GLY A 116 -1.65 0.98 12.61
N LEU A 117 -0.94 1.82 11.85
CA LEU A 117 0.29 1.48 11.10
C LEU A 117 1.47 1.07 11.99
N ASP A 118 1.48 1.47 13.25
CA ASP A 118 2.55 1.15 14.21
C ASP A 118 2.36 -0.22 14.87
N SER A 119 1.24 -0.88 14.63
CA SER A 119 1.01 -2.24 15.09
C SER A 119 1.94 -3.19 14.33
N LYS A 120 2.58 -4.12 15.03
CA LYS A 120 3.25 -5.23 14.35
C LYS A 120 2.22 -5.92 13.46
N ILE A 121 2.56 -6.11 12.18
CA ILE A 121 1.71 -6.84 11.25
C ILE A 121 1.55 -8.26 11.79
N THR A 122 0.41 -8.52 12.40
CA THR A 122 0.00 -9.85 12.85
C THR A 122 -0.88 -10.50 11.77
N ALA A 123 -1.10 -11.79 11.85
CA ALA A 123 -2.04 -12.47 10.95
C ALA A 123 -3.45 -11.86 11.03
N SER A 124 -3.89 -11.45 12.22
CA SER A 124 -5.19 -10.81 12.43
C SER A 124 -5.27 -9.44 11.73
N ASN A 125 -4.25 -8.59 11.86
CA ASN A 125 -4.22 -7.29 11.20
C ASN A 125 -4.20 -7.45 9.67
N MET A 126 -3.47 -8.47 9.17
CA MET A 126 -3.43 -8.78 7.74
C MET A 126 -4.82 -9.18 7.23
N THR A 127 -5.54 -10.03 7.95
CA THR A 127 -6.91 -10.44 7.61
C THR A 127 -7.85 -9.23 7.56
N ASP A 128 -7.75 -8.31 8.53
CA ASP A 128 -8.56 -7.09 8.55
C ASP A 128 -8.21 -6.14 7.39
N ILE A 129 -6.92 -5.97 7.06
CA ILE A 129 -6.48 -5.19 5.88
C ILE A 129 -7.08 -5.79 4.61
N ILE A 130 -6.95 -7.10 4.42
CA ILE A 130 -7.41 -7.80 3.21
C ILE A 130 -8.93 -7.68 3.07
N SER A 131 -9.68 -7.87 4.15
CA SER A 131 -11.14 -7.81 4.12
C SER A 131 -11.66 -6.42 3.73
N ARG A 132 -10.96 -5.34 4.12
CA ARG A 132 -11.27 -3.96 3.70
C ARG A 132 -10.95 -3.67 2.23
N CYS A 133 -10.15 -4.51 1.59
CA CYS A 133 -9.82 -4.38 0.17
C CYS A 133 -10.80 -5.13 -0.74
N ILE A 134 -11.76 -5.87 -0.20
CA ILE A 134 -12.78 -6.54 -0.99
C ILE A 134 -13.77 -5.51 -1.51
N LEU A 135 -13.99 -5.50 -2.82
CA LEU A 135 -15.06 -4.72 -3.47
C LEU A 135 -16.30 -5.58 -3.69
N GLN A 136 -16.09 -6.83 -4.11
CA GLN A 136 -17.17 -7.70 -4.49
C GLN A 136 -16.74 -9.17 -4.37
N ILE A 137 -17.66 -10.02 -3.94
CA ILE A 137 -17.52 -11.48 -3.96
C ILE A 137 -18.57 -12.02 -4.95
N TYR A 138 -18.20 -12.94 -5.82
CA TYR A 138 -19.11 -13.49 -6.83
C TYR A 138 -18.93 -14.99 -6.98
N GLU A 139 -20.02 -15.67 -7.36
CA GLU A 139 -20.00 -17.07 -7.78
C GLU A 139 -19.71 -17.13 -9.29
N LYS A 140 -18.80 -18.03 -9.71
CA LYS A 140 -18.37 -18.15 -11.14
C LYS A 140 -19.50 -18.51 -12.08
N ASP A 141 -20.54 -19.19 -11.58
CA ASP A 141 -21.73 -19.54 -12.35
C ASP A 141 -22.65 -18.31 -12.57
N GLY A 142 -22.29 -17.13 -12.05
CA GLY A 142 -22.92 -15.84 -12.34
C GLY A 142 -24.25 -15.60 -11.60
N GLU A 143 -24.66 -16.51 -10.73
CA GLU A 143 -25.99 -16.42 -10.10
C GLU A 143 -26.03 -15.48 -8.89
N LYS A 144 -24.89 -15.30 -8.20
CA LYS A 144 -24.84 -14.48 -6.99
C LYS A 144 -23.61 -13.58 -6.97
N VAL A 145 -23.87 -12.34 -6.64
CA VAL A 145 -22.87 -11.29 -6.46
C VAL A 145 -23.16 -10.57 -5.15
N TYR A 146 -22.14 -10.44 -4.32
CA TYR A 146 -22.20 -9.77 -3.04
C TYR A 146 -21.28 -8.56 -3.05
N ASP A 147 -21.86 -7.36 -3.07
CA ASP A 147 -21.09 -6.12 -2.96
C ASP A 147 -20.62 -5.94 -1.51
N ALA A 148 -19.34 -5.60 -1.32
CA ALA A 148 -18.75 -5.41 0.01
C ALA A 148 -19.44 -4.29 0.81
N LYS A 149 -19.95 -3.25 0.12
CA LYS A 149 -20.71 -2.15 0.75
C LYS A 149 -22.00 -2.59 1.46
N ASP A 150 -22.57 -3.74 1.05
CA ASP A 150 -23.80 -4.31 1.60
C ASP A 150 -23.51 -5.36 2.69
N GLN A 151 -22.24 -5.61 2.98
CA GLN A 151 -21.78 -6.57 4.00
C GLN A 151 -21.17 -5.83 5.18
N THR A 152 -21.20 -6.44 6.34
CA THR A 152 -20.48 -5.93 7.51
C THR A 152 -19.01 -6.29 7.44
N GLN A 153 -18.14 -5.46 8.06
CA GLN A 153 -16.71 -5.76 8.16
C GLN A 153 -16.45 -7.14 8.77
N LYS A 154 -17.28 -7.56 9.74
CA LYS A 154 -17.18 -8.86 10.39
C LYS A 154 -17.41 -10.00 9.40
N GLU A 155 -18.44 -9.92 8.56
CA GLU A 155 -18.73 -10.94 7.54
C GLU A 155 -17.61 -11.06 6.52
N LEU A 156 -17.02 -9.93 6.09
CA LEU A 156 -15.88 -9.93 5.19
C LEU A 156 -14.64 -10.55 5.83
N THR A 157 -14.39 -10.28 7.11
CA THR A 157 -13.28 -10.86 7.87
C THR A 157 -13.47 -12.36 8.03
N GLU A 158 -14.66 -12.82 8.43
CA GLU A 158 -14.99 -14.24 8.56
C GLU A 158 -14.84 -14.98 7.22
N PHE A 159 -15.18 -14.33 6.11
CA PHE A 159 -14.97 -14.90 4.77
C PHE A 159 -13.49 -15.16 4.49
N ILE A 160 -12.60 -14.21 4.82
CA ILE A 160 -11.14 -14.38 4.65
C ILE A 160 -10.61 -15.48 5.60
N GLU A 161 -11.08 -15.54 6.84
CA GLU A 161 -10.65 -16.55 7.82
C GLU A 161 -11.03 -17.98 7.43
N GLN A 162 -12.09 -18.17 6.64
CA GLN A 162 -12.50 -19.47 6.13
C GLN A 162 -11.65 -19.97 4.96
N MET A 163 -10.79 -19.13 4.39
CA MET A 163 -9.93 -19.50 3.28
C MET A 163 -8.87 -20.52 3.70
N ASN A 164 -8.61 -21.49 2.82
CA ASN A 164 -7.46 -22.35 3.00
C ASN A 164 -6.13 -21.60 2.73
N THR A 165 -5.02 -22.19 3.14
CA THR A 165 -3.69 -21.56 3.02
C THR A 165 -3.33 -21.17 1.57
N LYS A 166 -3.78 -21.93 0.56
CA LYS A 166 -3.50 -21.63 -0.84
C LYS A 166 -4.29 -20.40 -1.28
N GLN A 167 -5.59 -20.39 -1.03
CA GLN A 167 -6.46 -19.25 -1.33
C GLN A 167 -5.95 -17.96 -0.68
N PHE A 168 -5.57 -18.03 0.59
CA PHE A 168 -5.03 -16.89 1.31
C PHE A 168 -3.71 -16.39 0.68
N LYS A 169 -2.81 -17.28 0.26
CA LYS A 169 -1.57 -16.91 -0.43
C LYS A 169 -1.84 -16.24 -1.79
N ASP A 170 -2.82 -16.73 -2.54
CA ASP A 170 -3.19 -16.15 -3.83
C ASP A 170 -3.75 -14.73 -3.64
N VAL A 171 -4.54 -14.51 -2.60
CA VAL A 171 -5.06 -13.19 -2.21
C VAL A 171 -3.93 -12.25 -1.77
N VAL A 172 -3.03 -12.70 -0.88
CA VAL A 172 -1.87 -11.91 -0.43
C VAL A 172 -0.97 -11.55 -1.60
N GLY A 173 -0.77 -12.48 -2.54
CA GLY A 173 0.02 -12.26 -3.75
C GLY A 173 -0.48 -11.08 -4.60
N HIS A 174 -1.79 -10.78 -4.57
CA HIS A 174 -2.37 -9.62 -5.24
C HIS A 174 -1.79 -8.28 -4.74
N PHE A 175 -1.45 -8.20 -3.45
CA PHE A 175 -0.91 -6.97 -2.85
C PHE A 175 0.60 -6.78 -3.06
N LEU A 176 1.30 -7.79 -3.59
CA LEU A 176 2.73 -7.72 -3.85
C LEU A 176 3.01 -6.96 -5.16
N VAL A 177 2.63 -5.69 -5.20
CA VAL A 177 3.15 -4.75 -6.20
C VAL A 177 4.56 -4.37 -5.76
N THR A 178 5.56 -4.95 -6.41
CA THR A 178 6.95 -4.65 -6.09
C THR A 178 7.36 -3.33 -6.75
N LYS A 179 7.85 -2.40 -5.94
CA LYS A 179 8.64 -1.27 -6.44
C LYS A 179 10.03 -1.81 -6.77
N LYS A 180 10.36 -2.02 -8.04
CA LYS A 180 11.75 -2.13 -8.44
C LYS A 180 12.31 -0.72 -8.61
N GLY A 181 13.16 -0.31 -7.70
CA GLY A 181 14.17 0.70 -7.98
C GLY A 181 15.09 0.11 -9.05
N GLY A 182 15.39 0.86 -10.11
CA GLY A 182 16.29 0.40 -11.15
C GLY A 182 17.57 -0.17 -10.53
N GLU A 183 18.03 -1.29 -11.06
CA GLU A 183 19.32 -1.86 -10.69
C GLU A 183 20.42 -0.83 -10.94
N PRO A 184 21.45 -0.79 -10.07
CA PRO A 184 22.58 0.13 -10.22
C PRO A 184 23.39 -0.17 -11.49
#